data_0a1a0f71061ac903a82a0da98f969bdc
#
_entry.id   0a1a0f71061ac903a82a0da98f969bdc
#
_cell.length_a   1.000
_cell.length_b   1.000
_cell.length_c   1.000
_cell.angle_alpha   90.00
_cell.angle_beta   90.00
_cell.angle_gamma   90.00
#
_symmetry.space_group_name_H-M   'P 1'
#
loop_
_entity.id
_entity.type
_entity.pdbx_description
1 polymer ?
#
loop_
_entity_poly.entity_id
_entity_poly.type
_entity_poly.pdbx_seq_one_letter_code
_entity_poly.pdbx_strand_id
1 'polypeptide(L)'
;MLKILTLMLLVTFHATATTYKVYYLGGQSNMEGFGENVDLPAHYRAPLKSVPVFQGNPVADFKPNGGLGLWDILQPGFGRQFYSDGNTNQHSDYFGPELSFGHQIAKLHPQQNVALIKYTLGGSALGYGVGNNWYPDYRRGNGINQYDHFLSTLSNAFASRDIDGDGEPDTLIPAGIIWMQGESDAYDSEITASRYLDNLKTMMALFRAALRSPDLPVVLGKITDSGMDPEDGLRMNWGSLVQQAQLDFVEQDSCAALVSVTESFIHLDDGWHYTSADYLTLGRQFAERIAQLESQCATHSYK
;
A
#
# COMPACT_ATOMS: atom_id res chain seq x y z
N MET A 1 -70.02 13.34 -5.27
CA MET A 1 -68.66 13.70 -4.87
C MET A 1 -67.82 12.44 -4.86
N LEU A 2 -67.02 12.22 -5.91
CA LEU A 2 -66.18 11.03 -6.06
C LEU A 2 -64.81 11.31 -5.36
N LYS A 3 -64.50 10.57 -4.30
CA LYS A 3 -63.19 10.68 -3.62
C LYS A 3 -62.18 9.84 -4.39
N ILE A 4 -61.27 10.51 -5.08
CA ILE A 4 -60.09 9.86 -5.72
C ILE A 4 -59.12 9.52 -4.59
N LEU A 5 -58.89 8.23 -4.35
CA LEU A 5 -57.88 7.72 -3.44
C LEU A 5 -56.55 7.59 -4.22
N THR A 6 -55.63 8.53 -4.03
CA THR A 6 -54.31 8.47 -4.63
C THR A 6 -53.48 7.43 -3.89
N LEU A 7 -53.24 6.29 -4.50
CA LEU A 7 -52.34 5.26 -3.98
C LEU A 7 -50.88 5.71 -4.24
N MET A 8 -50.21 6.08 -3.16
CA MET A 8 -48.77 6.42 -3.23
C MET A 8 -47.98 5.11 -3.24
N LEU A 9 -47.42 4.73 -4.38
CA LEU A 9 -46.54 3.57 -4.50
C LEU A 9 -45.21 3.93 -3.85
N LEU A 10 -44.93 3.42 -2.66
CA LEU A 10 -43.61 3.48 -2.03
C LEU A 10 -42.67 2.52 -2.78
N VAL A 11 -41.82 3.04 -3.64
CA VAL A 11 -40.70 2.29 -4.21
C VAL A 11 -39.62 2.23 -3.14
N THR A 12 -39.48 1.10 -2.46
CA THR A 12 -38.34 0.84 -1.58
C THR A 12 -37.14 0.47 -2.44
N PHE A 13 -36.18 1.35 -2.56
CA PHE A 13 -34.87 0.99 -3.05
C PHE A 13 -34.18 0.13 -1.97
N HIS A 14 -33.93 -1.12 -2.25
CA HIS A 14 -33.06 -1.92 -1.42
C HIS A 14 -31.64 -1.64 -1.91
N ALA A 15 -30.81 -0.99 -1.10
CA ALA A 15 -29.38 -1.01 -1.27
C ALA A 15 -28.91 -2.47 -1.10
N THR A 16 -27.99 -2.90 -1.88
CA THR A 16 -27.41 -4.26 -1.83
C THR A 16 -25.97 -4.15 -1.39
N ALA A 17 -25.56 -5.05 -0.49
CA ALA A 17 -24.17 -5.13 -0.04
C ALA A 17 -23.19 -5.12 -1.22
N THR A 18 -22.26 -4.17 -1.22
CA THR A 18 -21.25 -4.04 -2.25
C THR A 18 -20.05 -4.94 -1.92
N THR A 19 -19.47 -5.58 -2.93
CA THR A 19 -18.25 -6.38 -2.76
C THR A 19 -17.07 -5.64 -3.37
N TYR A 20 -16.04 -5.41 -2.56
CA TYR A 20 -14.80 -4.74 -2.95
C TYR A 20 -13.61 -5.72 -2.99
N LYS A 21 -12.85 -5.69 -4.07
CA LYS A 21 -11.48 -6.22 -4.09
C LYS A 21 -10.58 -5.24 -3.37
N VAL A 22 -9.88 -5.70 -2.33
CA VAL A 22 -9.04 -4.84 -1.49
C VAL A 22 -7.57 -5.11 -1.77
N TYR A 23 -6.82 -4.07 -2.13
CA TYR A 23 -5.37 -4.13 -2.30
C TYR A 23 -4.69 -3.48 -1.09
N TYR A 24 -3.75 -4.20 -0.49
CA TYR A 24 -2.90 -3.65 0.56
C TYR A 24 -1.64 -3.04 -0.04
N LEU A 25 -1.36 -1.78 0.28
CA LEU A 25 -0.16 -1.06 -0.09
C LEU A 25 0.69 -0.80 1.15
N GLY A 26 1.88 -1.40 1.20
CA GLY A 26 2.78 -1.30 2.36
C GLY A 26 4.22 -1.05 1.97
N GLY A 27 5.03 -0.63 2.93
CA GLY A 27 6.44 -0.37 2.73
C GLY A 27 6.97 0.84 3.49
N GLN A 28 7.99 1.47 2.92
CA GLN A 28 8.62 2.66 3.50
C GLN A 28 8.36 3.93 2.67
N SER A 29 9.24 4.89 2.72
CA SER A 29 9.04 6.24 2.19
C SER A 29 8.66 6.29 0.70
N ASN A 30 9.19 5.41 -0.15
CA ASN A 30 8.82 5.35 -1.56
C ASN A 30 7.43 4.69 -1.81
N MET A 31 6.83 4.03 -0.82
CA MET A 31 5.41 3.72 -0.82
C MET A 31 4.58 4.79 -0.10
N GLU A 32 5.14 5.41 0.96
CA GLU A 32 4.49 6.53 1.64
C GLU A 32 4.18 7.65 0.65
N GLY A 33 5.18 8.04 -0.13
CA GLY A 33 5.04 8.98 -1.24
C GLY A 33 5.48 10.40 -0.93
N PHE A 34 6.38 10.90 -1.77
CA PHE A 34 6.97 12.24 -1.71
C PHE A 34 6.62 13.08 -2.95
N GLY A 35 5.69 12.60 -3.79
CA GLY A 35 5.17 13.37 -4.91
C GLY A 35 4.37 14.57 -4.42
N GLU A 36 4.60 15.74 -4.98
CA GLU A 36 3.94 16.98 -4.59
C GLU A 36 2.61 17.16 -5.32
N ASN A 37 1.53 17.48 -4.60
CA ASN A 37 0.20 17.65 -5.18
C ASN A 37 0.15 18.76 -6.24
N VAL A 38 1.03 19.76 -6.15
CA VAL A 38 1.13 20.85 -7.12
C VAL A 38 1.57 20.39 -8.51
N ASP A 39 2.35 19.28 -8.57
CA ASP A 39 2.87 18.71 -9.81
C ASP A 39 1.85 17.81 -10.53
N LEU A 40 0.71 17.52 -9.90
CA LEU A 40 -0.26 16.59 -10.45
C LEU A 40 -0.86 17.07 -11.77
N PRO A 41 -0.92 16.22 -12.80
CA PRO A 41 -1.78 16.41 -13.95
C PRO A 41 -3.25 16.60 -13.55
N ALA A 42 -3.99 17.41 -14.30
CA ALA A 42 -5.36 17.81 -13.94
C ALA A 42 -6.31 16.64 -13.62
N HIS A 43 -6.16 15.51 -14.30
CA HIS A 43 -7.03 14.34 -14.09
C HIS A 43 -6.79 13.58 -12.80
N TYR A 44 -5.67 13.81 -12.09
CA TYR A 44 -5.40 13.24 -10.76
C TYR A 44 -5.78 14.17 -9.60
N ARG A 45 -6.13 15.44 -9.88
CA ARG A 45 -6.42 16.43 -8.83
C ARG A 45 -7.81 16.25 -8.21
N ALA A 46 -8.75 15.66 -8.95
CA ALA A 46 -10.11 15.44 -8.47
C ALA A 46 -10.20 14.10 -7.71
N PRO A 47 -11.02 14.02 -6.64
CA PRO A 47 -11.29 12.76 -5.96
C PRO A 47 -11.89 11.70 -6.89
N LEU A 48 -11.39 10.47 -6.81
CA LEU A 48 -11.92 9.31 -7.52
C LEU A 48 -12.94 8.58 -6.62
N LYS A 49 -14.20 9.00 -6.68
CA LYS A 49 -15.28 8.54 -5.79
C LYS A 49 -15.53 7.03 -5.82
N SER A 50 -15.13 6.35 -6.89
CA SER A 50 -15.33 4.90 -7.05
C SER A 50 -14.29 4.04 -6.34
N VAL A 51 -13.27 4.64 -5.72
CA VAL A 51 -12.18 3.91 -5.05
C VAL A 51 -12.08 4.40 -3.60
N PRO A 52 -12.68 3.68 -2.65
CA PRO A 52 -12.42 3.92 -1.24
C PRO A 52 -10.96 3.62 -0.87
N VAL A 53 -10.42 4.40 0.04
CA VAL A 53 -9.08 4.21 0.60
C VAL A 53 -9.10 4.34 2.11
N PHE A 54 -8.47 3.40 2.81
CA PHE A 54 -8.18 3.48 4.23
C PHE A 54 -6.68 3.61 4.40
N GLN A 55 -6.21 4.72 4.96
CA GLN A 55 -4.80 4.86 5.33
C GLN A 55 -4.66 4.85 6.84
N GLY A 56 -3.89 3.88 7.35
CA GLY A 56 -3.50 3.85 8.76
C GLY A 56 -2.51 4.97 9.08
N ASN A 57 -2.70 5.61 10.23
CA ASN A 57 -1.83 6.69 10.71
C ASN A 57 -0.38 6.21 10.83
N PRO A 58 0.57 6.77 10.07
CA PRO A 58 1.97 6.37 10.11
C PRO A 58 2.65 7.00 11.34
N VAL A 59 3.19 6.17 12.20
CA VAL A 59 3.94 6.64 13.39
C VAL A 59 5.15 5.75 13.66
N ALA A 60 6.13 6.33 14.33
CA ALA A 60 7.29 5.59 14.79
C ALA A 60 6.91 4.44 15.75
N ASP A 61 7.80 3.47 15.88
CA ASP A 61 7.71 2.41 16.88
C ASP A 61 7.38 2.96 18.28
N PHE A 62 6.72 2.17 19.09
CA PHE A 62 6.31 2.48 20.47
C PHE A 62 5.16 3.49 20.62
N LYS A 63 4.64 4.03 19.54
CA LYS A 63 3.49 4.94 19.58
C LYS A 63 2.18 4.15 19.49
N PRO A 64 1.22 4.36 20.40
CA PRO A 64 0.02 3.54 20.47
C PRO A 64 -1.05 3.88 19.41
N ASN A 65 -0.89 4.99 18.69
CA ASN A 65 -1.87 5.52 17.73
C ASN A 65 -1.57 5.18 16.26
N GLY A 66 -0.64 4.26 16.02
CA GLY A 66 -0.37 3.77 14.66
C GLY A 66 -1.54 2.92 14.13
N GLY A 67 -1.80 3.06 12.85
CA GLY A 67 -2.89 2.34 12.17
C GLY A 67 -4.30 2.88 12.40
N LEU A 68 -4.48 3.96 13.16
CA LEU A 68 -5.76 4.67 13.22
C LEU A 68 -6.08 5.31 11.86
N GLY A 69 -7.32 5.26 11.42
CA GLY A 69 -7.75 5.79 10.14
C GLY A 69 -9.24 5.76 9.97
N LEU A 70 -9.70 6.40 8.89
CA LEU A 70 -11.06 6.33 8.41
C LEU A 70 -11.06 5.99 6.92
N TRP A 71 -12.08 5.28 6.45
CA TRP A 71 -12.35 5.17 5.03
C TRP A 71 -12.65 6.55 4.45
N ASP A 72 -12.07 6.82 3.30
CA ASP A 72 -12.19 8.06 2.55
C ASP A 72 -12.18 7.76 1.05
N ILE A 73 -12.31 8.75 0.22
CA ILE A 73 -12.27 8.64 -1.22
C ILE A 73 -10.83 8.88 -1.69
N LEU A 74 -10.34 8.08 -2.63
CA LEU A 74 -9.01 8.27 -3.20
C LEU A 74 -8.87 9.65 -3.84
N GLN A 75 -7.92 10.43 -3.33
CA GLN A 75 -7.60 11.79 -3.75
C GLN A 75 -6.14 12.10 -3.43
N PRO A 76 -5.56 13.21 -3.92
CA PRO A 76 -4.25 13.68 -3.47
C PRO A 76 -4.21 13.90 -1.96
N GLY A 77 -3.05 13.62 -1.33
CA GLY A 77 -2.85 13.91 0.08
C GLY A 77 -2.65 12.70 0.98
N PHE A 78 -2.59 11.50 0.41
CA PHE A 78 -2.26 10.26 1.14
C PHE A 78 -0.74 9.94 1.14
N GLY A 79 0.11 10.91 0.83
CA GLY A 79 1.56 10.81 0.90
C GLY A 79 2.13 11.10 2.29
N ARG A 80 3.42 11.43 2.33
CA ARG A 80 4.11 11.82 3.59
C ARG A 80 3.33 12.91 4.31
N GLN A 81 3.45 12.92 5.65
CA GLN A 81 2.72 13.85 6.52
C GLN A 81 1.19 13.63 6.57
N PHE A 82 0.64 12.59 5.95
CA PHE A 82 -0.72 12.19 6.26
C PHE A 82 -0.84 11.88 7.75
N TYR A 83 -1.96 12.27 8.35
CA TYR A 83 -2.25 11.99 9.74
C TYR A 83 -3.71 11.59 9.93
N SER A 84 -3.97 10.67 10.85
CA SER A 84 -5.31 10.35 11.32
C SER A 84 -5.32 10.06 12.82
N ASP A 85 -6.34 10.56 13.51
CA ASP A 85 -6.61 10.23 14.91
C ASP A 85 -7.73 9.18 15.06
N GLY A 86 -8.20 8.62 13.94
CA GLY A 86 -9.33 7.69 13.88
C GLY A 86 -10.71 8.35 13.90
N ASN A 87 -10.78 9.68 14.04
CA ASN A 87 -12.01 10.46 13.92
C ASN A 87 -11.96 11.44 12.75
N THR A 88 -10.76 11.80 12.34
CA THR A 88 -10.51 12.74 11.24
C THR A 88 -9.25 12.34 10.49
N ASN A 89 -9.33 12.30 9.16
CA ASN A 89 -8.18 12.22 8.28
C ASN A 89 -7.71 13.64 7.93
N GLN A 90 -6.41 13.88 8.00
CA GLN A 90 -5.76 15.11 7.57
C GLN A 90 -4.88 14.79 6.36
N HIS A 91 -5.33 15.20 5.18
CA HIS A 91 -4.57 15.07 3.94
C HIS A 91 -3.39 16.02 3.94
N SER A 92 -2.31 15.58 3.31
CA SER A 92 -1.07 16.37 3.17
C SER A 92 -0.97 17.03 1.79
N ASP A 93 0.13 17.75 1.58
CA ASP A 93 0.49 18.30 0.26
C ASP A 93 1.18 17.26 -0.65
N TYR A 94 1.23 15.99 -0.23
CA TYR A 94 1.98 14.93 -0.90
C TYR A 94 1.09 13.74 -1.28
N PHE A 95 1.51 13.03 -2.32
CA PHE A 95 0.92 11.78 -2.75
C PHE A 95 2.00 10.71 -2.97
N GLY A 96 1.59 9.45 -2.98
CA GLY A 96 2.43 8.32 -3.31
C GLY A 96 1.89 7.52 -4.49
N PRO A 97 2.41 6.30 -4.69
CA PRO A 97 1.96 5.41 -5.76
C PRO A 97 0.47 5.05 -5.68
N GLU A 98 -0.14 5.11 -4.49
CA GLU A 98 -1.55 4.77 -4.27
C GLU A 98 -2.49 5.53 -5.19
N LEU A 99 -2.18 6.81 -5.48
CA LEU A 99 -3.05 7.67 -6.28
C LEU A 99 -3.23 7.11 -7.70
N SER A 100 -2.13 6.90 -8.41
CA SER A 100 -2.18 6.39 -9.78
C SER A 100 -2.47 4.89 -9.82
N PHE A 101 -2.11 4.13 -8.78
CA PHE A 101 -2.51 2.73 -8.62
C PHE A 101 -4.02 2.60 -8.61
N GLY A 102 -4.72 3.34 -7.76
CA GLY A 102 -6.18 3.27 -7.65
C GLY A 102 -6.88 3.67 -8.95
N HIS A 103 -6.41 4.72 -9.63
CA HIS A 103 -6.93 5.10 -10.93
C HIS A 103 -6.75 4.01 -11.99
N GLN A 104 -5.58 3.38 -12.04
CA GLN A 104 -5.26 2.36 -13.03
C GLN A 104 -5.94 1.03 -12.73
N ILE A 105 -5.99 0.57 -11.48
CA ILE A 105 -6.62 -0.70 -11.12
C ILE A 105 -8.13 -0.66 -11.36
N ALA A 106 -8.80 0.46 -11.03
CA ALA A 106 -10.22 0.64 -11.32
C ALA A 106 -10.50 0.61 -12.84
N LYS A 107 -9.61 1.16 -13.66
CA LYS A 107 -9.71 1.11 -15.12
C LYS A 107 -9.49 -0.31 -15.67
N LEU A 108 -8.59 -1.09 -15.06
CA LEU A 108 -8.32 -2.47 -15.47
C LEU A 108 -9.45 -3.43 -15.06
N HIS A 109 -10.19 -3.10 -13.99
CA HIS A 109 -11.30 -3.91 -13.48
C HIS A 109 -12.64 -3.15 -13.53
N PRO A 110 -13.14 -2.74 -14.73
CA PRO A 110 -14.30 -1.86 -14.85
C PRO A 110 -15.63 -2.46 -14.37
N GLN A 111 -15.66 -3.78 -14.12
CA GLN A 111 -16.83 -4.51 -13.64
C GLN A 111 -16.71 -4.90 -12.15
N GLN A 112 -15.67 -4.42 -11.47
CA GLN A 112 -15.40 -4.78 -10.07
C GLN A 112 -15.19 -3.51 -9.26
N ASN A 113 -15.73 -3.49 -8.04
CA ASN A 113 -15.40 -2.43 -7.12
C ASN A 113 -14.05 -2.72 -6.47
N VAL A 114 -13.21 -1.71 -6.36
CA VAL A 114 -11.87 -1.82 -5.78
C VAL A 114 -11.74 -0.86 -4.61
N ALA A 115 -11.01 -1.26 -3.59
CA ALA A 115 -10.69 -0.43 -2.43
C ALA A 115 -9.21 -0.62 -2.04
N LEU A 116 -8.62 0.37 -1.40
CA LEU A 116 -7.23 0.35 -0.99
C LEU A 116 -7.12 0.39 0.53
N ILE A 117 -6.19 -0.39 1.09
CA ILE A 117 -5.72 -0.23 2.46
C ILE A 117 -4.23 0.08 2.39
N LYS A 118 -3.81 1.19 2.99
CA LYS A 118 -2.42 1.63 2.96
C LYS A 118 -1.89 1.80 4.39
N TYR A 119 -0.69 1.23 4.64
CA TYR A 119 0.12 1.55 5.80
C TYR A 119 1.60 1.55 5.45
N THR A 120 2.28 2.64 5.72
CA THR A 120 3.68 2.85 5.35
C THR A 120 4.36 3.71 6.40
N LEU A 121 5.68 3.55 6.57
CA LEU A 121 6.46 4.50 7.35
C LEU A 121 7.85 4.68 6.74
N GLY A 122 8.23 5.92 6.44
CA GLY A 122 9.56 6.26 5.96
C GLY A 122 10.67 5.83 6.91
N GLY A 123 11.82 5.38 6.36
CA GLY A 123 12.96 4.94 7.15
C GLY A 123 12.72 3.64 7.95
N SER A 124 11.76 2.82 7.55
CA SER A 124 11.47 1.55 8.22
C SER A 124 12.18 0.37 7.54
N ALA A 125 12.57 -0.65 8.34
CA ALA A 125 13.34 -1.80 7.88
C ALA A 125 12.67 -3.14 8.25
N LEU A 126 12.95 -4.18 7.47
CA LEU A 126 12.63 -5.56 7.81
C LEU A 126 13.64 -6.17 8.79
N GLY A 127 14.89 -5.68 8.76
CA GLY A 127 15.97 -6.19 9.60
C GLY A 127 15.77 -5.89 11.08
N TYR A 128 15.97 -6.90 11.93
CA TYR A 128 15.79 -6.77 13.38
C TYR A 128 16.67 -5.65 13.96
N GLY A 129 16.03 -4.71 14.65
CA GLY A 129 16.72 -3.64 15.37
C GLY A 129 17.13 -2.42 14.55
N VAL A 130 16.79 -2.38 13.27
CA VAL A 130 17.09 -1.27 12.37
C VAL A 130 15.90 -0.32 12.28
N GLY A 131 16.11 0.95 12.60
CA GLY A 131 15.14 2.03 12.44
C GLY A 131 13.78 1.75 13.08
N ASN A 132 12.73 2.23 12.44
CA ASN A 132 11.34 1.79 12.68
C ASN A 132 11.18 0.40 12.07
N ASN A 133 10.69 -0.55 12.85
CA ASN A 133 10.95 -1.94 12.55
C ASN A 133 9.70 -2.76 12.22
N TRP A 134 9.72 -3.46 11.07
CA TRP A 134 8.67 -4.38 10.66
C TRP A 134 8.80 -5.79 11.27
N TYR A 135 9.94 -6.10 11.91
CA TYR A 135 10.17 -7.44 12.45
C TYR A 135 9.22 -7.73 13.61
N PRO A 136 8.36 -8.77 13.53
CA PRO A 136 7.25 -8.97 14.48
C PRO A 136 7.71 -9.18 15.93
N ASP A 137 8.89 -9.77 16.11
CA ASP A 137 9.45 -10.04 17.45
C ASP A 137 10.31 -8.89 17.98
N TYR A 138 10.40 -7.79 17.25
CA TYR A 138 11.12 -6.60 17.70
C TYR A 138 10.37 -5.91 18.82
N ARG A 139 10.88 -6.04 20.05
CA ARG A 139 10.19 -5.64 21.29
C ARG A 139 10.93 -4.57 22.09
N ARG A 140 11.62 -3.67 21.42
CA ARG A 140 12.21 -2.52 22.10
C ARG A 140 11.10 -1.63 22.66
N GLY A 141 11.36 -0.93 23.77
CA GLY A 141 10.38 -0.04 24.41
C GLY A 141 9.17 -0.82 24.96
N ASN A 142 7.96 -0.47 24.51
CA ASN A 142 6.71 -1.15 24.87
C ASN A 142 6.36 -2.33 23.94
N GLY A 143 7.23 -2.65 23.00
CA GLY A 143 7.08 -3.75 22.07
C GLY A 143 6.22 -3.46 20.85
N ILE A 144 5.65 -2.27 20.69
CA ILE A 144 4.87 -1.90 19.50
C ILE A 144 5.83 -1.55 18.35
N ASN A 145 5.63 -2.16 17.19
CA ASN A 145 6.44 -2.00 15.98
C ASN A 145 5.56 -1.78 14.74
N GLN A 146 6.16 -1.70 13.54
CA GLN A 146 5.42 -1.40 12.32
C GLN A 146 4.48 -2.55 11.89
N TYR A 147 4.80 -3.80 12.22
CA TYR A 147 3.90 -4.92 11.99
C TYR A 147 2.63 -4.83 12.88
N ASP A 148 2.77 -4.40 14.13
CA ASP A 148 1.61 -4.15 15.01
C ASP A 148 0.73 -3.02 14.48
N HIS A 149 1.33 -1.97 13.92
CA HIS A 149 0.59 -0.88 13.30
C HIS A 149 -0.13 -1.32 12.01
N PHE A 150 0.49 -2.21 11.22
CA PHE A 150 -0.19 -2.85 10.09
C PHE A 150 -1.41 -3.66 10.55
N LEU A 151 -1.27 -4.48 11.58
CA LEU A 151 -2.39 -5.25 12.16
C LEU A 151 -3.49 -4.34 12.67
N SER A 152 -3.12 -3.22 13.32
CA SER A 152 -4.07 -2.19 13.76
C SER A 152 -4.78 -1.55 12.57
N THR A 153 -4.04 -1.25 11.49
CA THR A 153 -4.62 -0.71 10.24
C THR A 153 -5.67 -1.65 9.66
N LEU A 154 -5.34 -2.95 9.53
CA LEU A 154 -6.30 -3.95 9.04
C LEU A 154 -7.51 -4.06 9.96
N SER A 155 -7.29 -4.15 11.27
CA SER A 155 -8.37 -4.25 12.25
C SER A 155 -9.35 -3.08 12.14
N ASN A 156 -8.84 -1.85 12.05
CA ASN A 156 -9.65 -0.65 11.92
C ASN A 156 -10.37 -0.58 10.57
N ALA A 157 -9.69 -0.91 9.46
CA ALA A 157 -10.28 -0.93 8.14
C ALA A 157 -11.43 -1.95 8.03
N PHE A 158 -11.24 -3.17 8.52
CA PHE A 158 -12.25 -4.23 8.46
C PHE A 158 -13.34 -4.10 9.54
N ALA A 159 -13.18 -3.24 10.55
CA ALA A 159 -14.20 -2.95 11.53
C ALA A 159 -15.34 -2.09 10.94
N SER A 160 -15.04 -1.20 10.00
CA SER A 160 -16.03 -0.46 9.23
C SER A 160 -16.64 -1.39 8.17
N ARG A 161 -17.97 -1.52 8.21
CA ARG A 161 -18.69 -2.42 7.29
C ARG A 161 -19.33 -1.72 6.11
N ASP A 162 -19.58 -0.45 6.22
CA ASP A 162 -20.16 0.41 5.19
C ASP A 162 -19.06 1.41 4.80
N ILE A 163 -18.35 1.13 3.69
CA ILE A 163 -17.19 1.93 3.27
C ILE A 163 -17.54 2.94 2.17
N ASP A 164 -18.72 2.82 1.58
CA ASP A 164 -19.22 3.76 0.56
C ASP A 164 -20.34 4.68 1.08
N GLY A 165 -20.83 4.41 2.30
CA GLY A 165 -21.81 5.26 2.98
C GLY A 165 -23.24 5.06 2.50
N ASP A 166 -23.58 3.92 1.90
CA ASP A 166 -24.94 3.62 1.41
C ASP A 166 -25.87 3.05 2.48
N GLY A 167 -25.32 2.73 3.65
CA GLY A 167 -26.06 2.20 4.83
C GLY A 167 -26.12 0.68 4.89
N GLU A 168 -25.58 -0.04 3.92
CA GLU A 168 -25.52 -1.50 3.89
C GLU A 168 -24.10 -2.02 4.15
N PRO A 169 -23.95 -3.19 4.78
CA PRO A 169 -22.63 -3.75 5.02
C PRO A 169 -21.95 -4.24 3.75
N ASP A 170 -20.74 -3.76 3.50
CA ASP A 170 -19.89 -4.19 2.39
C ASP A 170 -19.12 -5.46 2.69
N THR A 171 -18.71 -6.17 1.62
CA THR A 171 -17.83 -7.32 1.68
C THR A 171 -16.45 -6.95 1.13
N LEU A 172 -15.43 -7.04 1.97
CA LEU A 172 -14.04 -6.74 1.63
C LEU A 172 -13.27 -8.03 1.37
N ILE A 173 -12.82 -8.25 0.12
CA ILE A 173 -12.08 -9.45 -0.31
C ILE A 173 -10.65 -9.05 -0.65
N PRO A 174 -9.63 -9.51 0.11
CA PRO A 174 -8.24 -9.27 -0.23
C PRO A 174 -7.91 -9.75 -1.64
N ALA A 175 -7.24 -8.92 -2.44
CA ALA A 175 -6.94 -9.17 -3.85
C ALA A 175 -5.45 -9.10 -4.17
N GLY A 176 -4.64 -8.39 -3.37
CA GLY A 176 -3.21 -8.34 -3.58
C GLY A 176 -2.46 -7.50 -2.56
N ILE A 177 -1.14 -7.70 -2.53
CA ILE A 177 -0.18 -6.95 -1.72
C ILE A 177 0.76 -6.22 -2.66
N ILE A 178 0.91 -4.92 -2.46
CA ILE A 178 1.88 -4.07 -3.15
C ILE A 178 2.90 -3.61 -2.11
N TRP A 179 4.17 -3.89 -2.35
CA TRP A 179 5.23 -3.64 -1.38
C TRP A 179 6.39 -2.85 -1.99
N MET A 180 6.74 -1.72 -1.40
CA MET A 180 7.89 -0.91 -1.78
C MET A 180 8.71 -0.57 -0.55
N GLN A 181 9.81 -1.31 -0.35
CA GLN A 181 10.69 -1.18 0.81
C GLN A 181 12.01 -1.91 0.51
N GLY A 182 13.07 -1.59 1.23
CA GLY A 182 14.36 -2.25 1.17
C GLY A 182 15.53 -1.29 1.34
N GLU A 183 15.30 0.01 1.13
CA GLU A 183 16.33 1.04 1.16
C GLU A 183 16.99 1.14 2.55
N SER A 184 16.18 1.03 3.62
CA SER A 184 16.70 1.07 5.00
C SER A 184 17.56 -0.14 5.33
N ASP A 185 17.18 -1.33 4.86
CA ASP A 185 17.97 -2.56 5.02
C ASP A 185 19.25 -2.52 4.20
N ALA A 186 19.18 -1.95 2.98
CA ALA A 186 20.31 -1.80 2.06
C ALA A 186 21.33 -0.75 2.53
N TYR A 187 20.90 0.20 3.33
CA TYR A 187 21.74 1.26 3.89
C TYR A 187 22.44 0.86 5.20
N ASP A 188 21.75 0.08 6.05
CA ASP A 188 22.19 -0.19 7.43
C ASP A 188 23.52 -0.96 7.50
N SER A 189 23.53 -2.20 7.02
CA SER A 189 24.70 -3.07 7.09
C SER A 189 24.60 -4.28 6.15
N GLU A 190 25.76 -4.89 5.85
CA GLU A 190 25.82 -6.15 5.09
C GLU A 190 25.02 -7.26 5.77
N ILE A 191 25.06 -7.34 7.09
CA ILE A 191 24.34 -8.35 7.86
C ILE A 191 22.84 -8.17 7.68
N THR A 192 22.34 -6.95 7.74
CA THR A 192 20.93 -6.64 7.56
C THR A 192 20.49 -6.92 6.12
N ALA A 193 21.23 -6.43 5.14
CA ALA A 193 20.94 -6.64 3.73
C ALA A 193 20.97 -8.13 3.32
N SER A 194 21.92 -8.92 3.84
CA SER A 194 22.01 -10.36 3.54
C SER A 194 20.88 -11.21 4.12
N ARG A 195 20.16 -10.71 5.12
CA ARG A 195 18.99 -11.35 5.71
C ARG A 195 17.66 -10.91 5.09
N TYR A 196 17.71 -9.98 4.15
CA TYR A 196 16.49 -9.36 3.60
C TYR A 196 15.55 -10.39 2.95
N LEU A 197 16.05 -11.38 2.22
CA LEU A 197 15.23 -12.42 1.60
C LEU A 197 14.40 -13.20 2.63
N ASP A 198 15.02 -13.66 3.71
CA ASP A 198 14.35 -14.45 4.74
C ASP A 198 13.32 -13.58 5.50
N ASN A 199 13.67 -12.33 5.79
CA ASN A 199 12.78 -11.38 6.43
C ASN A 199 11.58 -11.05 5.52
N LEU A 200 11.81 -10.84 4.22
CA LEU A 200 10.75 -10.58 3.24
C LEU A 200 9.79 -11.75 3.11
N LYS A 201 10.30 -12.98 3.00
CA LYS A 201 9.48 -14.20 3.00
C LYS A 201 8.60 -14.30 4.23
N THR A 202 9.20 -14.09 5.40
CA THR A 202 8.47 -14.12 6.67
C THR A 202 7.38 -13.05 6.69
N MET A 203 7.70 -11.83 6.28
CA MET A 203 6.74 -10.73 6.28
C MET A 203 5.58 -10.96 5.32
N MET A 204 5.84 -11.43 4.10
CA MET A 204 4.77 -11.72 3.13
C MET A 204 3.90 -12.88 3.58
N ALA A 205 4.46 -13.91 4.22
CA ALA A 205 3.68 -14.99 4.81
C ALA A 205 2.75 -14.48 5.94
N LEU A 206 3.24 -13.57 6.78
CA LEU A 206 2.46 -12.95 7.86
C LEU A 206 1.35 -12.03 7.32
N PHE A 207 1.62 -11.24 6.27
CA PHE A 207 0.60 -10.42 5.62
C PHE A 207 -0.50 -11.28 4.99
N ARG A 208 -0.13 -12.35 4.29
CA ARG A 208 -1.09 -13.32 3.74
C ARG A 208 -1.94 -13.98 4.83
N ALA A 209 -1.32 -14.34 5.96
CA ALA A 209 -2.02 -14.90 7.11
C ALA A 209 -3.01 -13.90 7.73
N ALA A 210 -2.59 -12.64 7.94
CA ALA A 210 -3.44 -11.58 8.47
C ALA A 210 -4.64 -11.26 7.54
N LEU A 211 -4.41 -11.30 6.23
CA LEU A 211 -5.43 -11.13 5.19
C LEU A 211 -6.23 -12.42 4.90
N ARG A 212 -5.90 -13.53 5.57
CA ARG A 212 -6.56 -14.85 5.42
C ARG A 212 -6.59 -15.37 3.99
N SER A 213 -5.54 -15.08 3.22
CA SER A 213 -5.42 -15.48 1.82
C SER A 213 -3.98 -15.95 1.56
N PRO A 214 -3.69 -17.27 1.69
CA PRO A 214 -2.33 -17.81 1.63
C PRO A 214 -1.64 -17.62 0.27
N ASP A 215 -2.42 -17.60 -0.82
CA ASP A 215 -1.93 -17.45 -2.19
C ASP A 215 -2.14 -16.04 -2.75
N LEU A 216 -2.30 -15.04 -1.86
CA LEU A 216 -2.54 -13.65 -2.26
C LEU A 216 -1.37 -13.13 -3.11
N PRO A 217 -1.64 -12.61 -4.32
CA PRO A 217 -0.60 -12.06 -5.18
C PRO A 217 0.21 -10.96 -4.50
N VAL A 218 1.53 -10.95 -4.72
CA VAL A 218 2.47 -9.96 -4.19
C VAL A 218 3.20 -9.27 -5.33
N VAL A 219 3.19 -7.95 -5.37
CA VAL A 219 4.01 -7.18 -6.31
C VAL A 219 4.98 -6.32 -5.52
N LEU A 220 6.27 -6.53 -5.77
CA LEU A 220 7.36 -5.76 -5.19
C LEU A 220 7.80 -4.63 -6.11
N GLY A 221 8.14 -3.47 -5.56
CA GLY A 221 8.94 -2.45 -6.23
C GLY A 221 10.42 -2.70 -6.01
N LYS A 222 11.20 -2.79 -7.09
CA LYS A 222 12.65 -2.88 -6.98
C LYS A 222 13.22 -1.59 -6.42
N ILE A 223 14.03 -1.67 -5.36
CA ILE A 223 14.74 -0.49 -4.87
C ILE A 223 15.85 -0.10 -5.85
N THR A 224 16.19 1.19 -5.91
CA THR A 224 17.27 1.70 -6.76
C THR A 224 18.12 2.70 -6.00
N ASP A 225 19.43 2.64 -6.24
CA ASP A 225 20.40 3.59 -5.69
C ASP A 225 20.45 4.84 -6.58
N SER A 226 20.55 6.01 -5.95
CA SER A 226 20.65 7.28 -6.68
C SER A 226 22.02 7.54 -7.28
N GLY A 227 23.07 6.90 -6.79
CA GLY A 227 24.44 7.23 -7.15
C GLY A 227 24.92 8.58 -6.62
N MET A 228 24.21 9.17 -5.65
CA MET A 228 24.43 10.56 -5.22
C MET A 228 25.28 10.69 -3.94
N ASP A 229 25.89 9.62 -3.47
CA ASP A 229 26.84 9.75 -2.36
C ASP A 229 28.16 10.33 -2.84
N PRO A 230 28.68 11.39 -2.20
CA PRO A 230 29.90 12.07 -2.66
C PRO A 230 31.19 11.29 -2.37
N GLU A 231 31.14 10.28 -1.49
CA GLU A 231 32.35 9.52 -1.09
C GLU A 231 32.62 8.35 -2.06
N ASP A 232 31.61 7.55 -2.37
CA ASP A 232 31.76 6.35 -3.18
C ASP A 232 30.72 6.20 -4.31
N GLY A 233 29.79 7.13 -4.42
CA GLY A 233 28.70 7.12 -5.39
C GLY A 233 27.56 6.16 -5.03
N LEU A 234 27.54 5.55 -3.84
CA LEU A 234 26.49 4.64 -3.41
C LEU A 234 25.75 5.18 -2.19
N ARG A 235 24.48 5.52 -2.36
CA ARG A 235 23.62 5.90 -1.23
C ARG A 235 23.30 4.68 -0.35
N MET A 236 23.26 3.50 -0.94
CA MET A 236 22.96 2.24 -0.28
C MET A 236 24.07 1.23 -0.57
N ASN A 237 25.09 1.13 0.30
CA ASN A 237 26.28 0.28 0.10
C ASN A 237 25.94 -1.20 -0.11
N TRP A 238 24.78 -1.66 0.39
CA TRP A 238 24.32 -3.04 0.28
C TRP A 238 23.11 -3.18 -0.64
N GLY A 239 22.84 -2.18 -1.49
CA GLY A 239 21.70 -2.12 -2.41
C GLY A 239 21.61 -3.34 -3.32
N SER A 240 22.74 -3.80 -3.85
CA SER A 240 22.78 -4.99 -4.72
C SER A 240 22.33 -6.28 -4.02
N LEU A 241 22.61 -6.44 -2.73
CA LEU A 241 22.16 -7.60 -1.96
C LEU A 241 20.64 -7.61 -1.80
N VAL A 242 20.05 -6.46 -1.48
CA VAL A 242 18.59 -6.34 -1.33
C VAL A 242 17.90 -6.48 -2.68
N GLN A 243 18.42 -5.90 -3.75
CA GLN A 243 17.89 -6.06 -5.10
C GLN A 243 17.90 -7.53 -5.55
N GLN A 244 18.98 -8.25 -5.28
CA GLN A 244 19.06 -9.68 -5.56
C GLN A 244 18.03 -10.47 -4.73
N ALA A 245 17.88 -10.15 -3.45
CA ALA A 245 16.90 -10.77 -2.58
C ALA A 245 15.44 -10.52 -3.06
N GLN A 246 15.14 -9.35 -3.63
CA GLN A 246 13.84 -9.06 -4.25
C GLN A 246 13.60 -9.94 -5.50
N LEU A 247 14.64 -10.15 -6.33
CA LEU A 247 14.59 -11.07 -7.48
C LEU A 247 14.40 -12.51 -7.02
N ASP A 248 15.20 -12.97 -6.07
CA ASP A 248 15.13 -14.33 -5.52
C ASP A 248 13.76 -14.63 -4.91
N PHE A 249 13.14 -13.62 -4.28
CA PHE A 249 11.79 -13.78 -3.73
C PHE A 249 10.77 -14.06 -4.83
N VAL A 250 10.75 -13.28 -5.90
CA VAL A 250 9.77 -13.46 -6.99
C VAL A 250 10.04 -14.70 -7.83
N GLU A 251 11.28 -15.20 -7.87
CA GLU A 251 11.61 -16.48 -8.50
C GLU A 251 11.10 -17.69 -7.68
N GLN A 252 11.05 -17.55 -6.35
CA GLN A 252 10.64 -18.61 -5.44
C GLN A 252 9.17 -18.60 -5.07
N ASP A 253 8.44 -17.52 -5.35
CA ASP A 253 7.02 -17.37 -5.08
C ASP A 253 6.24 -17.25 -6.40
N SER A 254 5.51 -18.29 -6.77
CA SER A 254 4.75 -18.33 -8.03
C SER A 254 3.65 -17.29 -8.16
N CYS A 255 3.25 -16.68 -7.03
CA CYS A 255 2.29 -15.58 -6.94
C CYS A 255 2.95 -14.25 -6.58
N ALA A 256 4.22 -14.08 -6.96
CA ALA A 256 4.93 -12.82 -6.79
C ALA A 256 5.46 -12.27 -8.12
N ALA A 257 5.64 -10.96 -8.18
CA ALA A 257 6.21 -10.27 -9.34
C ALA A 257 6.99 -9.03 -8.91
N LEU A 258 7.97 -8.62 -9.73
CA LEU A 258 8.78 -7.44 -9.52
C LEU A 258 8.43 -6.35 -10.54
N VAL A 259 8.31 -5.11 -10.08
CA VAL A 259 8.27 -3.90 -10.90
C VAL A 259 9.65 -3.26 -10.85
N SER A 260 10.34 -3.24 -12.00
CA SER A 260 11.72 -2.72 -12.13
C SER A 260 11.81 -1.38 -12.87
N VAL A 261 10.68 -0.75 -13.16
CA VAL A 261 10.65 0.57 -13.82
C VAL A 261 11.42 1.65 -13.03
N THR A 262 11.58 1.45 -11.74
CA THR A 262 12.37 2.29 -10.83
C THR A 262 13.82 2.47 -11.27
N GLU A 263 14.38 1.54 -12.05
CA GLU A 263 15.73 1.66 -12.62
C GLU A 263 15.90 2.86 -13.58
N SER A 264 14.80 3.40 -14.08
CA SER A 264 14.77 4.59 -14.94
C SER A 264 14.34 5.87 -14.23
N PHE A 265 14.07 5.80 -12.92
CA PHE A 265 13.54 6.93 -12.17
C PHE A 265 14.61 7.93 -11.78
N ILE A 266 14.18 9.16 -11.65
CA ILE A 266 15.02 10.27 -11.21
C ILE A 266 14.83 10.46 -9.72
N HIS A 267 15.94 10.42 -8.98
CA HIS A 267 15.92 10.73 -7.55
C HIS A 267 15.92 12.24 -7.33
N LEU A 268 15.23 12.66 -6.27
CA LEU A 268 15.28 14.02 -5.75
C LEU A 268 16.68 14.32 -5.16
N ASP A 269 16.96 15.58 -4.87
CA ASP A 269 18.26 16.02 -4.32
C ASP A 269 18.63 15.36 -2.99
N ASP A 270 17.66 14.77 -2.29
CA ASP A 270 17.93 13.99 -1.08
C ASP A 270 18.56 12.62 -1.34
N GLY A 271 18.56 12.17 -2.58
CA GLY A 271 19.13 10.90 -3.03
C GLY A 271 18.36 9.65 -2.61
N TRP A 272 17.12 9.79 -2.11
CA TRP A 272 16.30 8.69 -1.61
C TRP A 272 14.95 8.55 -2.32
N HIS A 273 14.34 9.67 -2.68
CA HIS A 273 12.95 9.72 -3.13
C HIS A 273 12.87 10.04 -4.62
N TYR A 274 11.79 9.61 -5.25
CA TYR A 274 11.57 9.81 -6.67
C TYR A 274 10.81 11.10 -6.97
N THR A 275 10.83 11.52 -8.23
CA THR A 275 10.03 12.67 -8.67
C THR A 275 8.53 12.37 -8.62
N SER A 276 7.70 13.43 -8.62
CA SER A 276 6.24 13.31 -8.68
C SER A 276 5.75 12.48 -9.89
N ALA A 277 6.38 12.65 -11.06
CA ALA A 277 6.06 11.90 -12.26
C ALA A 277 6.39 10.41 -12.15
N ASP A 278 7.46 10.08 -11.44
CA ASP A 278 7.90 8.71 -11.22
C ASP A 278 6.98 7.97 -10.24
N TYR A 279 6.47 8.63 -9.18
CA TYR A 279 5.44 8.03 -8.33
C TYR A 279 4.16 7.69 -9.10
N LEU A 280 3.72 8.55 -10.02
CA LEU A 280 2.57 8.25 -10.88
C LEU A 280 2.86 7.07 -11.82
N THR A 281 4.09 6.95 -12.30
CA THR A 281 4.51 5.81 -13.13
C THR A 281 4.55 4.54 -12.30
N LEU A 282 5.12 4.58 -11.09
CA LEU A 282 5.21 3.45 -10.19
C LEU A 282 3.84 2.86 -9.85
N GLY A 283 2.87 3.71 -9.47
CA GLY A 283 1.53 3.25 -9.13
C GLY A 283 0.82 2.59 -10.32
N ARG A 284 0.93 3.15 -11.54
CA ARG A 284 0.38 2.50 -12.75
C ARG A 284 1.02 1.13 -13.00
N GLN A 285 2.35 1.03 -12.89
CA GLN A 285 3.06 -0.24 -13.11
C GLN A 285 2.71 -1.29 -12.05
N PHE A 286 2.53 -0.91 -10.80
CA PHE A 286 2.02 -1.79 -9.77
C PHE A 286 0.63 -2.33 -10.12
N ALA A 287 -0.29 -1.46 -10.56
CA ALA A 287 -1.64 -1.87 -10.94
C ALA A 287 -1.66 -2.82 -12.14
N GLU A 288 -0.87 -2.53 -13.17
CA GLU A 288 -0.75 -3.39 -14.35
C GLU A 288 -0.17 -4.76 -13.98
N ARG A 289 0.85 -4.76 -13.13
CA ARG A 289 1.53 -6.00 -12.75
C ARG A 289 0.67 -6.89 -11.85
N ILE A 290 -0.05 -6.33 -10.87
CA ILE A 290 -0.93 -7.10 -10.00
C ILE A 290 -2.13 -7.67 -10.77
N ALA A 291 -2.72 -6.91 -11.68
CA ALA A 291 -3.83 -7.40 -12.51
C ALA A 291 -3.43 -8.59 -13.42
N GLN A 292 -2.21 -8.57 -13.95
CA GLN A 292 -1.66 -9.71 -14.70
C GLN A 292 -1.46 -10.93 -13.78
N LEU A 293 -0.92 -10.71 -12.58
CA LEU A 293 -0.60 -11.77 -11.64
C LEU A 293 -1.85 -12.45 -11.07
N GLU A 294 -2.92 -11.69 -10.79
CA GLU A 294 -4.21 -12.23 -10.34
C GLU A 294 -4.74 -13.32 -11.28
N SER A 295 -4.65 -13.09 -12.59
CA SER A 295 -5.12 -14.06 -13.59
C SER A 295 -4.28 -15.35 -13.61
N GLN A 296 -3.00 -15.25 -13.28
CA GLN A 296 -2.07 -16.39 -13.23
C GLN A 296 -2.25 -17.21 -11.94
N CYS A 297 -2.36 -16.53 -10.78
CA CYS A 297 -2.50 -17.21 -9.48
C CYS A 297 -3.84 -17.91 -9.32
N ALA A 298 -4.94 -17.32 -9.81
CA ALA A 298 -6.26 -17.95 -9.75
C ALA A 298 -6.31 -19.33 -10.44
N THR A 299 -5.48 -19.57 -11.45
CA THR A 299 -5.42 -20.86 -12.17
C THR A 299 -4.70 -21.96 -11.39
N HIS A 300 -3.90 -21.64 -10.38
CA HIS A 300 -3.15 -22.59 -9.56
C HIS A 300 -3.95 -23.08 -8.34
N SER A 301 -4.93 -22.30 -7.87
CA SER A 301 -5.75 -22.64 -6.68
C SER A 301 -6.78 -23.75 -6.95
N TYR A 302 -6.95 -24.20 -8.18
CA TYR A 302 -7.92 -25.24 -8.58
C TYR A 302 -7.26 -26.58 -9.00
N LYS A 303 -5.99 -26.76 -8.72
CA LYS A 303 -5.27 -28.03 -8.92
C LYS A 303 -4.91 -28.67 -7.60
#